data_bd1d3f9f2274426893b9230b8a419943
#
_entry.id   bd1d3f9f2274426893b9230b8a419943
#
_cell.length_a   1.000
_cell.length_b   1.000
_cell.length_c   1.000
_cell.angle_alpha   90.00
_cell.angle_beta   90.00
_cell.angle_gamma   90.00
#
_symmetry.space_group_name_H-M   'P 1'
#
loop_
_entity.id
_entity.type
_entity.pdbx_description
1 polymer ?
#
loop_
_entity_poly.entity_id
_entity_poly.type
_entity_poly.pdbx_seq_one_letter_code
_entity_poly.pdbx_strand_id
1 'polypeptide(L)'
;MSQRLNVPVECVVDARNTTGESPLWSAREAALYWVDIPAGAIHRWCPATDEQTAWRLPAAVGSIGLRGRGGLVAAMRNGFHLFDTETEKLTFLVNPEPDMTTSRLNDGKVSPEGRFWAGTMDERPEKQPVGSLYRLDADHRITRMAGDVKVSNGLAWSPDGGTLYHSDSRGGTIFRYAYDPETGALGNREVFVRMQADWGRPDGGATDEEGCYWGCGISAGRINRFSPSGALIAFVEMPVTHPTMPCFGGPDGRTLYVTSLRENLTEAELAKTPQAGGVFMLEPGVGGAPSALYKG
;
A
#
# COMPACT_ATOMS: atom_id res chain seq x y z
N MET A 1 -16.54 -6.51 21.42
CA MET A 1 -16.25 -7.54 20.41
C MET A 1 -16.25 -6.87 19.05
N SER A 2 -15.29 -7.19 18.17
CA SER A 2 -15.26 -6.67 16.81
C SER A 2 -16.40 -7.24 15.96
N GLN A 3 -16.97 -6.43 15.07
CA GLN A 3 -18.06 -6.83 14.18
C GLN A 3 -17.49 -7.41 12.88
N ARG A 4 -17.96 -8.59 12.47
CA ARG A 4 -17.77 -9.04 11.08
C ARG A 4 -18.72 -8.27 10.17
N LEU A 5 -18.17 -7.58 9.17
CA LEU A 5 -18.97 -6.93 8.13
C LEU A 5 -19.30 -7.97 7.06
N ASN A 6 -20.58 -8.28 6.91
CA ASN A 6 -21.07 -9.22 5.89
C ASN A 6 -21.38 -8.45 4.60
N VAL A 7 -20.33 -8.00 3.91
CA VAL A 7 -20.43 -7.31 2.62
C VAL A 7 -19.96 -8.24 1.50
N PRO A 8 -20.56 -8.19 0.31
CA PRO A 8 -20.04 -8.92 -0.86
C PRO A 8 -18.61 -8.46 -1.18
N VAL A 9 -17.73 -9.42 -1.45
CA VAL A 9 -16.38 -9.19 -1.93
C VAL A 9 -16.26 -9.80 -3.31
N GLU A 10 -16.01 -8.98 -4.32
CA GLU A 10 -15.95 -9.38 -5.72
C GLU A 10 -14.50 -9.30 -6.24
N CYS A 11 -14.07 -10.32 -6.99
CA CYS A 11 -12.82 -10.25 -7.75
C CYS A 11 -13.10 -9.52 -9.06
N VAL A 12 -12.65 -8.27 -9.16
CA VAL A 12 -12.89 -7.42 -10.32
C VAL A 12 -11.85 -7.58 -11.42
N VAL A 13 -10.62 -8.01 -11.04
CA VAL A 13 -9.57 -8.38 -12.01
C VAL A 13 -8.87 -9.64 -11.52
N ASP A 14 -9.00 -10.76 -12.24
CA ASP A 14 -8.22 -11.99 -11.99
C ASP A 14 -6.79 -11.83 -12.56
N ALA A 15 -6.04 -10.88 -11.96
CA ALA A 15 -4.73 -10.46 -12.44
C ALA A 15 -3.63 -11.51 -12.22
N ARG A 16 -3.86 -12.45 -11.30
CA ARG A 16 -2.90 -13.51 -10.91
C ARG A 16 -1.51 -12.98 -10.59
N ASN A 17 -1.45 -11.81 -9.98
CA ASN A 17 -0.19 -11.20 -9.58
C ASN A 17 0.59 -12.12 -8.64
N THR A 18 1.89 -12.19 -8.83
CA THR A 18 2.79 -12.83 -7.88
C THR A 18 2.67 -12.12 -6.53
N THR A 19 2.84 -10.80 -6.53
CA THR A 19 2.63 -9.96 -5.36
C THR A 19 1.96 -8.66 -5.81
N GLY A 20 0.62 -8.68 -5.87
CA GLY A 20 -0.18 -7.50 -6.16
C GLY A 20 -0.13 -6.54 -4.98
N GLU A 21 0.19 -5.25 -5.22
CA GLU A 21 0.43 -4.26 -4.19
C GLU A 21 0.17 -2.83 -4.65
N SER A 22 0.25 -1.88 -3.70
CA SER A 22 0.17 -0.45 -3.97
C SER A 22 -1.03 -0.03 -4.84
N PRO A 23 -2.27 -0.49 -4.53
CA PRO A 23 -3.44 -0.03 -5.25
C PRO A 23 -3.63 1.46 -4.98
N LEU A 24 -3.97 2.21 -6.03
CA LEU A 24 -4.34 3.62 -5.93
C LEU A 24 -5.39 4.00 -6.97
N TRP A 25 -6.33 4.82 -6.57
CA TRP A 25 -7.41 5.28 -7.43
C TRP A 25 -7.08 6.65 -8.04
N SER A 26 -7.12 6.73 -9.37
CA SER A 26 -7.04 7.98 -10.12
C SER A 26 -8.46 8.52 -10.37
N ALA A 27 -8.88 9.52 -9.58
CA ALA A 27 -10.18 10.17 -9.79
C ALA A 27 -10.23 10.89 -11.15
N ARG A 28 -9.08 11.42 -11.64
CA ARG A 28 -8.97 12.08 -12.94
C ARG A 28 -9.26 11.13 -14.11
N GLU A 29 -8.83 9.88 -13.99
CA GLU A 29 -8.93 8.88 -15.06
C GLU A 29 -10.06 7.87 -14.81
N ALA A 30 -10.72 7.95 -13.64
CA ALA A 30 -11.67 6.95 -13.16
C ALA A 30 -11.11 5.52 -13.27
N ALA A 31 -9.85 5.34 -12.87
CA ALA A 31 -9.09 4.10 -13.05
C ALA A 31 -8.33 3.72 -11.78
N LEU A 32 -8.21 2.41 -11.56
CA LEU A 32 -7.37 1.83 -10.51
C LEU A 32 -6.01 1.48 -11.09
N TYR A 33 -4.95 1.85 -10.36
CA TYR A 33 -3.57 1.43 -10.62
C TYR A 33 -3.10 0.49 -9.50
N TRP A 34 -2.22 -0.44 -9.81
CA TRP A 34 -1.52 -1.29 -8.84
C TRP A 34 -0.23 -1.84 -9.45
N VAL A 35 0.57 -2.52 -8.64
CA VAL A 35 1.81 -3.17 -9.10
C VAL A 35 1.77 -4.68 -8.90
N ASP A 36 2.53 -5.43 -9.70
CA ASP A 36 3.04 -6.76 -9.37
C ASP A 36 4.53 -6.62 -9.09
N ILE A 37 4.90 -6.65 -7.81
CA ILE A 37 6.23 -6.27 -7.35
C ILE A 37 7.35 -7.04 -8.07
N PRO A 38 7.44 -8.38 -7.99
CA PRO A 38 8.58 -9.10 -8.57
C PRO A 38 8.55 -9.09 -10.10
N ALA A 39 7.38 -8.94 -10.70
CA ALA A 39 7.25 -8.81 -12.15
C ALA A 39 7.75 -7.45 -12.68
N GLY A 40 7.97 -6.47 -11.81
CA GLY A 40 8.25 -5.10 -12.23
C GLY A 40 7.13 -4.49 -13.04
N ALA A 41 5.88 -4.91 -12.81
CA ALA A 41 4.74 -4.48 -13.60
C ALA A 41 3.92 -3.43 -12.87
N ILE A 42 3.49 -2.42 -13.61
CA ILE A 42 2.44 -1.48 -13.20
C ILE A 42 1.21 -1.79 -14.03
N HIS A 43 0.07 -1.89 -13.39
CA HIS A 43 -1.22 -2.18 -14.02
C HIS A 43 -2.15 -0.99 -13.87
N ARG A 44 -3.05 -0.83 -14.83
CA ARG A 44 -4.17 0.12 -14.82
C ARG A 44 -5.42 -0.60 -15.29
N TRP A 45 -6.53 -0.38 -14.62
CA TRP A 45 -7.85 -0.88 -15.00
C TRP A 45 -8.90 0.22 -14.87
N CYS A 46 -9.73 0.36 -15.91
CA CYS A 46 -10.86 1.28 -15.94
C CYS A 46 -12.17 0.49 -15.72
N PRO A 47 -12.84 0.60 -14.55
CA PRO A 47 -14.06 -0.15 -14.27
C PRO A 47 -15.19 0.08 -15.28
N ALA A 48 -15.28 1.28 -15.84
CA ALA A 48 -16.37 1.65 -16.76
C ALA A 48 -16.29 0.94 -18.12
N THR A 49 -15.09 0.59 -18.57
CA THR A 49 -14.84 0.01 -19.91
C THR A 49 -14.23 -1.38 -19.85
N ASP A 50 -13.84 -1.83 -18.66
CA ASP A 50 -13.03 -3.02 -18.40
C ASP A 50 -11.67 -3.02 -19.13
N GLU A 51 -11.22 -1.84 -19.58
CA GLU A 51 -9.94 -1.68 -20.24
C GLU A 51 -8.79 -1.87 -19.25
N GLN A 52 -7.84 -2.73 -19.61
CA GLN A 52 -6.65 -3.02 -18.83
C GLN A 52 -5.40 -2.64 -19.62
N THR A 53 -4.47 -1.99 -18.95
CA THR A 53 -3.14 -1.65 -19.46
C THR A 53 -2.08 -2.13 -18.48
N ALA A 54 -0.93 -2.56 -18.98
CA ALA A 54 0.20 -2.92 -18.13
C ALA A 54 1.52 -2.45 -18.75
N TRP A 55 2.41 -1.94 -17.89
CA TRP A 55 3.78 -1.55 -18.26
C TRP A 55 4.77 -2.42 -17.50
N ARG A 56 5.86 -2.78 -18.17
CA ARG A 56 6.95 -3.54 -17.58
C ARG A 56 8.17 -2.65 -17.37
N LEU A 57 8.63 -2.54 -16.14
CA LEU A 57 9.80 -1.79 -15.75
C LEU A 57 11.01 -2.70 -15.53
N PRO A 58 12.24 -2.17 -15.60
CA PRO A 58 13.47 -2.98 -15.59
C PRO A 58 13.83 -3.58 -14.21
N ALA A 59 13.09 -3.25 -13.15
CA ALA A 59 13.30 -3.77 -11.80
C ALA A 59 11.98 -3.88 -11.05
N ALA A 60 11.97 -4.63 -9.94
CA ALA A 60 10.83 -4.73 -9.04
C ALA A 60 10.34 -3.34 -8.61
N VAL A 61 8.99 -3.17 -8.61
CA VAL A 61 8.31 -1.93 -8.21
C VAL A 61 7.56 -2.20 -6.92
N GLY A 62 8.02 -1.62 -5.81
CA GLY A 62 7.40 -1.80 -4.50
C GLY A 62 6.11 -1.02 -4.35
N SER A 63 6.10 0.22 -4.80
CA SER A 63 4.93 1.11 -4.70
C SER A 63 4.96 2.24 -5.72
N ILE A 64 3.79 2.84 -5.93
CA ILE A 64 3.59 3.95 -6.87
C ILE A 64 2.74 5.06 -6.24
N GLY A 65 2.84 6.26 -6.80
CA GLY A 65 1.98 7.39 -6.48
C GLY A 65 1.63 8.19 -7.74
N LEU A 66 0.39 8.70 -7.83
CA LEU A 66 -0.02 9.59 -8.92
C LEU A 66 0.71 10.93 -8.83
N ARG A 67 1.10 11.48 -9.96
CA ARG A 67 1.69 12.82 -10.04
C ARG A 67 0.67 13.87 -10.48
N GLY A 68 0.75 15.06 -9.89
CA GLY A 68 -0.08 16.18 -10.29
C GLY A 68 0.12 16.61 -11.76
N ARG A 69 1.32 16.41 -12.29
CA ARG A 69 1.72 16.73 -13.67
C ARG A 69 1.49 15.60 -14.68
N GLY A 70 0.91 14.48 -14.25
CA GLY A 70 0.75 13.28 -15.05
C GLY A 70 1.84 12.24 -14.81
N GLY A 71 1.53 10.98 -15.14
CA GLY A 71 2.38 9.84 -14.85
C GLY A 71 2.45 9.51 -13.36
N LEU A 72 3.49 8.78 -12.98
CA LEU A 72 3.66 8.19 -11.65
C LEU A 72 5.03 8.55 -11.04
N VAL A 73 5.10 8.60 -9.73
CA VAL A 73 6.32 8.40 -8.97
C VAL A 73 6.35 6.93 -8.54
N ALA A 74 7.51 6.28 -8.62
CA ALA A 74 7.67 4.87 -8.33
C ALA A 74 8.83 4.63 -7.36
N ALA A 75 8.60 3.81 -6.35
CA ALA A 75 9.61 3.26 -5.47
C ALA A 75 10.00 1.88 -5.99
N MET A 76 11.15 1.81 -6.64
CA MET A 76 11.67 0.60 -7.26
C MET A 76 12.81 0.00 -6.43
N ARG A 77 13.20 -1.24 -6.72
CA ARG A 77 14.33 -1.90 -6.03
C ARG A 77 15.61 -1.07 -6.03
N ASN A 78 15.85 -0.32 -7.09
CA ASN A 78 17.05 0.48 -7.31
C ASN A 78 16.88 1.98 -6.99
N GLY A 79 15.79 2.36 -6.32
CA GLY A 79 15.54 3.74 -5.88
C GLY A 79 14.24 4.34 -6.39
N PHE A 80 14.10 5.64 -6.21
CA PHE A 80 12.93 6.41 -6.66
C PHE A 80 13.06 6.83 -8.12
N HIS A 81 11.94 6.76 -8.84
CA HIS A 81 11.85 7.11 -10.26
C HIS A 81 10.58 7.91 -10.54
N LEU A 82 10.59 8.65 -11.64
CA LEU A 82 9.37 9.12 -12.31
C LEU A 82 9.10 8.21 -13.49
N PHE A 83 7.85 7.87 -13.70
CA PHE A 83 7.38 7.09 -14.84
C PHE A 83 6.28 7.86 -15.60
N ASP A 84 6.51 8.11 -16.86
CA ASP A 84 5.53 8.72 -17.75
C ASP A 84 4.74 7.60 -18.45
N THR A 85 3.45 7.53 -18.18
CA THR A 85 2.57 6.45 -18.68
C THR A 85 2.21 6.57 -20.16
N GLU A 86 2.41 7.74 -20.78
CA GLU A 86 2.14 7.97 -22.20
C GLU A 86 3.38 7.65 -23.06
N THR A 87 4.55 8.10 -22.62
CA THR A 87 5.81 7.92 -23.36
C THR A 87 6.62 6.72 -22.88
N GLU A 88 6.20 6.07 -21.81
CA GLU A 88 6.89 4.98 -21.11
C GLU A 88 8.31 5.34 -20.62
N LYS A 89 8.58 6.64 -20.52
CA LYS A 89 9.89 7.14 -20.06
C LYS A 89 10.04 6.94 -18.56
N LEU A 90 11.06 6.18 -18.18
CA LEU A 90 11.50 6.02 -16.80
C LEU A 90 12.68 6.97 -16.51
N THR A 91 12.56 7.80 -15.48
CA THR A 91 13.60 8.76 -15.06
C THR A 91 14.02 8.43 -13.64
N PHE A 92 15.27 8.04 -13.44
CA PHE A 92 15.85 7.81 -12.12
C PHE A 92 15.98 9.13 -11.36
N LEU A 93 15.67 9.13 -10.07
CA LEU A 93 15.84 10.28 -9.17
C LEU A 93 16.96 10.05 -8.17
N VAL A 94 16.80 9.10 -7.26
CA VAL A 94 17.72 8.85 -6.16
C VAL A 94 17.54 7.44 -5.60
N ASN A 95 18.65 6.80 -5.19
CA ASN A 95 18.61 5.59 -4.37
C ASN A 95 18.95 5.97 -2.92
N PRO A 96 18.04 5.72 -1.94
CA PRO A 96 18.31 6.04 -0.54
C PRO A 96 19.34 5.13 0.14
N GLU A 97 19.54 3.93 -0.39
CA GLU A 97 20.38 2.87 0.20
C GLU A 97 21.31 2.23 -0.85
N PRO A 98 22.19 3.02 -1.51
CA PRO A 98 22.96 2.53 -2.65
C PRO A 98 23.93 1.39 -2.30
N ASP A 99 24.37 1.32 -1.03
CA ASP A 99 25.33 0.31 -0.56
C ASP A 99 24.65 -0.92 0.05
N MET A 100 23.31 -0.92 0.20
CA MET A 100 22.54 -2.02 0.80
C MET A 100 21.96 -2.95 -0.26
N THR A 101 22.72 -3.96 -0.66
CA THR A 101 22.31 -4.92 -1.71
C THR A 101 21.19 -5.88 -1.30
N THR A 102 20.93 -6.00 0.02
CA THR A 102 19.90 -6.86 0.61
C THR A 102 18.62 -6.13 0.96
N SER A 103 18.52 -4.87 0.58
CA SER A 103 17.34 -4.04 0.83
C SER A 103 16.68 -3.65 -0.49
N ARG A 104 15.38 -3.40 -0.44
CA ARG A 104 14.62 -2.76 -1.51
C ARG A 104 13.53 -1.85 -0.93
N LEU A 105 13.13 -0.87 -1.71
CA LEU A 105 11.89 -0.13 -1.44
C LEU A 105 10.68 -1.08 -1.54
N ASN A 106 9.71 -0.89 -0.66
CA ASN A 106 8.50 -1.68 -0.51
C ASN A 106 7.26 -0.78 -0.58
N ASP A 107 6.40 -0.82 0.44
CA ASP A 107 5.19 0.00 0.49
C ASP A 107 5.52 1.50 0.50
N GLY A 108 4.68 2.26 -0.18
CA GLY A 108 4.77 3.70 -0.26
C GLY A 108 3.44 4.34 -0.62
N LYS A 109 3.30 5.61 -0.24
CA LYS A 109 2.09 6.38 -0.48
C LYS A 109 2.41 7.88 -0.56
N VAL A 110 1.60 8.63 -1.28
CA VAL A 110 1.68 10.10 -1.30
C VAL A 110 0.93 10.64 -0.08
N SER A 111 1.60 11.50 0.69
CA SER A 111 0.97 12.21 1.82
C SER A 111 -0.02 13.28 1.36
N PRO A 112 -0.97 13.70 2.21
CA PRO A 112 -2.02 14.66 1.82
C PRO A 112 -1.49 15.95 1.18
N GLU A 113 -0.32 16.43 1.62
CA GLU A 113 0.32 17.63 1.11
C GLU A 113 1.21 17.39 -0.13
N GLY A 114 1.34 16.14 -0.61
CA GLY A 114 1.96 15.81 -1.90
C GLY A 114 3.45 15.46 -1.87
N ARG A 115 3.96 14.90 -0.77
CA ARG A 115 5.27 14.24 -0.70
C ARG A 115 5.10 12.73 -0.88
N PHE A 116 6.06 12.07 -1.54
CA PHE A 116 6.00 10.61 -1.66
C PHE A 116 6.82 9.95 -0.54
N TRP A 117 6.20 9.04 0.15
CA TRP A 117 6.82 8.27 1.22
C TRP A 117 6.94 6.82 0.80
N ALA A 118 8.10 6.22 1.04
CA ALA A 118 8.26 4.78 0.84
C ALA A 118 9.26 4.23 1.85
N GLY A 119 8.97 3.02 2.30
CA GLY A 119 9.87 2.34 3.21
C GLY A 119 10.64 1.22 2.56
N THR A 120 11.73 0.81 3.20
CA THR A 120 12.54 -0.31 2.76
C THR A 120 12.27 -1.57 3.58
N MET A 121 12.65 -2.71 3.04
CA MET A 121 12.59 -4.00 3.70
C MET A 121 13.86 -4.81 3.46
N ASP A 122 14.19 -5.68 4.41
CA ASP A 122 15.21 -6.69 4.23
C ASP A 122 14.72 -7.81 3.30
N GLU A 123 15.45 -8.13 2.25
CA GLU A 123 15.12 -9.22 1.32
C GLU A 123 15.61 -10.60 1.79
N ARG A 124 16.49 -10.66 2.79
CA ARG A 124 16.98 -11.95 3.32
C ARG A 124 15.85 -12.79 3.90
N PRO A 125 15.94 -14.13 3.86
CA PRO A 125 14.93 -15.02 4.46
C PRO A 125 14.68 -14.72 5.95
N GLU A 126 15.75 -14.59 6.73
CA GLU A 126 15.72 -14.14 8.12
C GLU A 126 15.83 -12.61 8.18
N LYS A 127 14.69 -11.96 8.08
CA LYS A 127 14.61 -10.50 8.01
C LYS A 127 15.13 -9.83 9.27
N GLN A 128 16.08 -8.92 9.07
CA GLN A 128 16.65 -8.07 10.12
C GLN A 128 15.96 -6.70 10.14
N PRO A 129 15.97 -5.96 11.26
CA PRO A 129 15.34 -4.66 11.38
C PRO A 129 16.23 -3.55 10.77
N VAL A 130 16.58 -3.70 9.49
CA VAL A 130 17.40 -2.73 8.75
C VAL A 130 16.58 -1.77 7.91
N GLY A 131 15.28 -2.04 7.74
CA GLY A 131 14.38 -1.21 6.95
C GLY A 131 14.19 0.19 7.53
N SER A 132 14.01 1.14 6.66
CA SER A 132 13.85 2.56 6.97
C SER A 132 12.65 3.13 6.22
N LEU A 133 12.09 4.23 6.72
CA LEU A 133 11.06 5.01 6.06
C LEU A 133 11.70 6.29 5.50
N TYR A 134 11.49 6.55 4.22
CA TYR A 134 11.99 7.71 3.50
C TYR A 134 10.86 8.60 3.01
N ARG A 135 11.13 9.90 2.98
CA ARG A 135 10.27 10.93 2.40
C ARG A 135 10.99 11.56 1.21
N LEU A 136 10.34 11.56 0.05
CA LEU A 136 10.75 12.23 -1.17
C LEU A 136 9.94 13.51 -1.33
N ASP A 137 10.60 14.66 -1.22
CA ASP A 137 10.00 15.98 -1.39
C ASP A 137 9.79 16.34 -2.87
N ALA A 138 9.03 17.39 -3.16
CA ALA A 138 8.72 17.81 -4.54
C ALA A 138 9.96 18.25 -5.35
N ASP A 139 11.02 18.68 -4.68
CA ASP A 139 12.34 19.00 -5.27
C ASP A 139 13.24 17.78 -5.43
N HIS A 140 12.69 16.58 -5.22
CA HIS A 140 13.36 15.29 -5.27
C HIS A 140 14.43 15.06 -4.18
N ARG A 141 14.45 15.93 -3.15
CA ARG A 141 15.28 15.68 -1.98
C ARG A 141 14.68 14.53 -1.15
N ILE A 142 15.58 13.64 -0.68
CA ILE A 142 15.18 12.51 0.16
C ILE A 142 15.62 12.72 1.60
N THR A 143 14.77 12.32 2.53
CA THR A 143 15.04 12.37 3.97
C THR A 143 14.67 11.03 4.60
N ARG A 144 15.57 10.44 5.40
CA ARG A 144 15.25 9.30 6.26
C ARG A 144 14.46 9.78 7.46
N MET A 145 13.26 9.26 7.66
CA MET A 145 12.31 9.73 8.66
C MET A 145 12.18 8.79 9.86
N ALA A 146 12.28 7.49 9.63
CA ALA A 146 12.21 6.46 10.67
C ALA A 146 13.03 5.23 10.25
N GLY A 147 13.18 4.24 11.13
CA GLY A 147 13.90 3.01 10.82
C GLY A 147 13.57 1.89 11.80
N ASP A 148 14.46 0.88 11.85
CA ASP A 148 14.38 -0.26 12.76
C ASP A 148 13.10 -1.10 12.54
N VAL A 149 12.70 -1.29 11.28
CA VAL A 149 11.64 -2.21 10.86
C VAL A 149 12.21 -3.32 9.99
N LYS A 150 11.57 -4.48 10.02
CA LYS A 150 11.96 -5.62 9.17
C LYS A 150 11.36 -5.51 7.78
N VAL A 151 10.09 -5.13 7.71
CA VAL A 151 9.33 -4.96 6.46
C VAL A 151 8.41 -3.77 6.63
N SER A 152 8.80 -2.63 6.05
CA SER A 152 8.00 -1.40 6.04
C SER A 152 6.75 -1.59 5.21
N ASN A 153 5.58 -1.28 5.82
CA ASN A 153 4.26 -1.43 5.21
C ASN A 153 3.23 -0.47 5.82
N GLY A 154 2.00 -0.52 5.34
CA GLY A 154 0.80 0.05 5.96
C GLY A 154 0.80 1.55 6.10
N LEU A 155 1.40 2.28 5.15
CA LEU A 155 1.40 3.73 5.17
C LEU A 155 -0.01 4.28 4.94
N ALA A 156 -0.47 5.12 5.88
CA ALA A 156 -1.71 5.88 5.75
C ALA A 156 -1.67 7.13 6.62
N TRP A 157 -2.44 8.15 6.25
CA TRP A 157 -2.61 9.36 7.06
C TRP A 157 -4.05 9.44 7.56
N SER A 158 -4.24 9.96 8.79
CA SER A 158 -5.58 10.32 9.27
C SER A 158 -6.22 11.38 8.36
N PRO A 159 -7.57 11.46 8.30
CA PRO A 159 -8.25 12.42 7.42
C PRO A 159 -7.90 13.88 7.70
N ASP A 160 -7.57 14.22 8.94
CA ASP A 160 -7.11 15.56 9.34
C ASP A 160 -5.64 15.82 8.99
N GLY A 161 -4.92 14.80 8.49
CA GLY A 161 -3.50 14.88 8.15
C GLY A 161 -2.55 14.93 9.35
N GLY A 162 -3.03 14.85 10.59
CA GLY A 162 -2.22 15.01 11.78
C GLY A 162 -1.53 13.74 12.30
N THR A 163 -1.85 12.59 11.73
CA THR A 163 -1.29 11.29 12.14
C THR A 163 -0.81 10.49 10.93
N LEU A 164 0.41 9.98 10.98
CA LEU A 164 0.92 8.95 10.07
C LEU A 164 0.86 7.59 10.75
N TYR A 165 0.30 6.60 10.07
CA TYR A 165 0.40 5.17 10.41
C TYR A 165 1.48 4.50 9.57
N HIS A 166 2.21 3.55 10.19
CA HIS A 166 3.28 2.80 9.56
C HIS A 166 3.41 1.42 10.20
N SER A 167 3.45 0.36 9.42
CA SER A 167 3.50 -1.02 9.92
C SER A 167 4.88 -1.65 9.74
N ASP A 168 5.26 -2.52 10.67
CA ASP A 168 6.27 -3.55 10.45
C ASP A 168 5.58 -4.92 10.33
N SER A 169 5.45 -5.43 9.10
CA SER A 169 4.76 -6.69 8.84
C SER A 169 5.37 -7.86 9.59
N ARG A 170 6.70 -7.95 9.66
CA ARG A 170 7.41 -9.03 10.35
C ARG A 170 7.61 -8.77 11.83
N GLY A 171 7.47 -7.53 12.28
CA GLY A 171 7.39 -7.14 13.68
C GLY A 171 5.99 -7.27 14.27
N GLY A 172 4.95 -7.51 13.44
CA GLY A 172 3.57 -7.67 13.87
C GLY A 172 2.98 -6.43 14.54
N THR A 173 3.46 -5.25 14.16
CA THR A 173 3.11 -4.01 14.86
C THR A 173 2.76 -2.91 13.87
N ILE A 174 1.67 -2.20 14.15
CA ILE A 174 1.33 -0.94 13.49
C ILE A 174 1.73 0.17 14.45
N PHE A 175 2.52 1.11 13.97
CA PHE A 175 2.93 2.33 14.67
C PHE A 175 2.10 3.51 14.22
N ARG A 176 2.06 4.56 15.03
CA ARG A 176 1.59 5.88 14.66
C ARG A 176 2.60 6.94 15.09
N TYR A 177 2.56 8.06 14.37
CA TYR A 177 3.38 9.24 14.62
C TYR A 177 2.48 10.48 14.55
N ALA A 178 2.66 11.44 15.44
CA ALA A 178 2.18 12.79 15.17
C ALA A 178 2.87 13.29 13.89
N TYR A 179 2.11 13.86 12.99
CA TYR A 179 2.58 14.31 11.68
C TYR A 179 2.30 15.78 11.50
N ASP A 180 3.32 16.55 11.11
CA ASP A 180 3.19 17.95 10.77
C ASP A 180 3.09 18.08 9.24
N PRO A 181 1.93 18.41 8.66
CA PRO A 181 1.76 18.49 7.20
C PRO A 181 2.53 19.66 6.57
N GLU A 182 2.85 20.72 7.31
CA GLU A 182 3.61 21.85 6.77
C GLU A 182 5.07 21.46 6.50
N THR A 183 5.71 20.86 7.48
CA THR A 183 7.14 20.49 7.41
C THR A 183 7.36 19.04 6.98
N GLY A 184 6.35 18.17 7.12
CA GLY A 184 6.47 16.72 6.95
C GLY A 184 7.29 16.07 8.07
N ALA A 185 7.40 16.70 9.24
CA ALA A 185 8.11 16.15 10.39
C ALA A 185 7.28 15.09 11.09
N LEU A 186 7.97 14.12 11.69
CA LEU A 186 7.38 13.09 12.53
C LEU A 186 7.68 13.38 14.01
N GLY A 187 6.67 13.21 14.86
CA GLY A 187 6.84 13.09 16.29
C GLY A 187 7.40 11.73 16.70
N ASN A 188 7.29 11.42 17.98
CA ASN A 188 7.75 10.15 18.52
C ASN A 188 6.94 8.97 17.97
N ARG A 189 7.63 7.84 17.75
CA ARG A 189 7.00 6.58 17.37
C ARG A 189 6.22 5.99 18.54
N GLU A 190 4.93 5.77 18.35
CA GLU A 190 4.06 5.10 19.31
C GLU A 190 3.53 3.79 18.72
N VAL A 191 3.31 2.79 19.57
CA VAL A 191 2.60 1.58 19.17
C VAL A 191 1.11 1.92 19.08
N PHE A 192 0.54 1.78 17.87
CA PHE A 192 -0.90 1.93 17.65
C PHE A 192 -1.62 0.60 17.89
N VAL A 193 -1.15 -0.50 17.24
CA VAL A 193 -1.71 -1.84 17.39
C VAL A 193 -0.60 -2.88 17.39
N ARG A 194 -0.65 -3.82 18.33
CA ARG A 194 0.07 -5.10 18.22
C ARG A 194 -0.89 -6.12 17.67
N MET A 195 -0.58 -6.65 16.48
CA MET A 195 -1.46 -7.62 15.81
C MET A 195 -1.54 -8.93 16.58
N GLN A 196 -2.73 -9.47 16.67
CA GLN A 196 -2.97 -10.82 17.19
C GLN A 196 -2.88 -11.86 16.07
N ALA A 197 -2.64 -13.12 16.42
CA ALA A 197 -2.43 -14.17 15.42
C ALA A 197 -3.62 -14.36 14.47
N ASP A 198 -4.84 -14.26 15.01
CA ASP A 198 -6.09 -14.37 14.26
C ASP A 198 -6.42 -13.14 13.40
N TRP A 199 -5.70 -12.02 13.58
CA TRP A 199 -5.84 -10.82 12.75
C TRP A 199 -4.91 -10.82 11.56
N GLY A 200 -3.94 -11.73 11.52
CA GLY A 200 -2.88 -11.81 10.52
C GLY A 200 -1.75 -10.80 10.77
N ARG A 201 -0.68 -10.91 9.98
CA ARG A 201 0.38 -9.90 10.01
C ARG A 201 -0.11 -8.62 9.34
N PRO A 202 0.27 -7.42 9.83
CA PRO A 202 -0.14 -6.17 9.19
C PRO A 202 0.60 -6.03 7.85
N ASP A 203 -0.13 -5.64 6.81
CA ASP A 203 0.41 -5.33 5.49
C ASP A 203 0.02 -3.92 5.08
N GLY A 204 -0.44 -3.68 3.86
CA GLY A 204 -0.88 -2.36 3.42
C GLY A 204 -2.05 -1.79 4.21
N GLY A 205 -2.19 -0.46 4.20
CA GLY A 205 -3.20 0.24 4.98
C GLY A 205 -3.85 1.43 4.26
N ALA A 206 -5.04 1.80 4.72
CA ALA A 206 -5.78 3.00 4.33
C ALA A 206 -6.53 3.58 5.53
N THR A 207 -7.02 4.80 5.43
CA THR A 207 -7.90 5.41 6.43
C THR A 207 -9.24 5.79 5.81
N ASP A 208 -10.30 5.67 6.61
CA ASP A 208 -11.63 6.11 6.21
C ASP A 208 -11.96 7.52 6.71
N GLU A 209 -13.08 8.07 6.25
CA GLU A 209 -13.56 9.41 6.59
C GLU A 209 -13.89 9.59 8.09
N GLU A 210 -14.10 8.48 8.83
CA GLU A 210 -14.31 8.47 10.29
C GLU A 210 -12.99 8.40 11.08
N GLY A 211 -11.83 8.38 10.39
CA GLY A 211 -10.50 8.30 10.98
C GLY A 211 -10.06 6.92 11.39
N CYS A 212 -10.81 5.88 11.02
CA CYS A 212 -10.41 4.50 11.31
C CYS A 212 -9.36 4.00 10.31
N TYR A 213 -8.42 3.21 10.82
CA TYR A 213 -7.39 2.58 10.01
C TYR A 213 -7.84 1.20 9.51
N TRP A 214 -7.79 1.00 8.21
CA TRP A 214 -8.03 -0.28 7.55
C TRP A 214 -6.70 -0.90 7.18
N GLY A 215 -6.41 -2.09 7.72
CA GLY A 215 -5.17 -2.80 7.44
C GLY A 215 -5.42 -4.24 7.01
N CYS A 216 -4.77 -4.67 5.94
CA CYS A 216 -4.78 -6.07 5.55
C CYS A 216 -4.08 -6.92 6.60
N GLY A 217 -4.75 -8.00 6.99
CA GLY A 217 -4.20 -9.07 7.82
C GLY A 217 -3.76 -10.21 6.94
N ILE A 218 -2.55 -10.07 6.34
CA ILE A 218 -2.00 -11.09 5.47
C ILE A 218 -1.84 -12.41 6.23
N SER A 219 -2.11 -13.54 5.61
CA SER A 219 -2.17 -14.89 6.18
C SER A 219 -3.40 -15.21 7.05
N ALA A 220 -4.24 -14.23 7.41
CA ALA A 220 -5.52 -14.46 8.06
C ALA A 220 -6.72 -14.28 7.11
N GLY A 221 -6.46 -13.87 5.86
CA GLY A 221 -7.51 -13.70 4.85
C GLY A 221 -8.54 -12.65 5.20
N ARG A 222 -8.11 -11.51 5.77
CA ARG A 222 -9.05 -10.50 6.24
C ARG A 222 -8.50 -9.08 6.14
N ILE A 223 -9.40 -8.12 6.16
CA ILE A 223 -9.11 -6.70 6.34
C ILE A 223 -9.65 -6.30 7.71
N ASN A 224 -8.82 -5.69 8.53
CA ASN A 224 -9.15 -5.24 9.87
C ASN A 224 -9.44 -3.74 9.87
N ARG A 225 -10.47 -3.30 10.59
CA ARG A 225 -10.79 -1.88 10.83
C ARG A 225 -10.54 -1.54 12.28
N PHE A 226 -9.58 -0.64 12.51
CA PHE A 226 -9.21 -0.16 13.84
C PHE A 226 -9.72 1.26 14.06
N SER A 227 -10.32 1.51 15.21
CA SER A 227 -10.67 2.87 15.62
C SER A 227 -9.43 3.75 15.79
N PRO A 228 -9.54 5.10 15.85
CA PRO A 228 -8.41 5.99 16.14
C PRO A 228 -7.67 5.69 17.45
N SER A 229 -8.33 4.98 18.38
CA SER A 229 -7.70 4.52 19.64
C SER A 229 -6.95 3.19 19.52
N GLY A 230 -6.97 2.52 18.35
CA GLY A 230 -6.32 1.23 18.12
C GLY A 230 -7.18 0.00 18.48
N ALA A 231 -8.44 0.18 18.82
CA ALA A 231 -9.34 -0.95 19.06
C ALA A 231 -9.81 -1.56 17.74
N LEU A 232 -9.73 -2.89 17.59
CA LEU A 232 -10.36 -3.59 16.46
C LEU A 232 -11.87 -3.49 16.61
N ILE A 233 -12.54 -2.76 15.72
CA ILE A 233 -13.99 -2.53 15.76
C ILE A 233 -14.75 -3.36 14.73
N ALA A 234 -14.14 -3.61 13.57
CA ALA A 234 -14.75 -4.43 12.53
C ALA A 234 -13.70 -5.16 11.69
N PHE A 235 -14.15 -6.14 10.90
CA PHE A 235 -13.32 -6.81 9.89
C PHE A 235 -14.17 -7.36 8.75
N VAL A 236 -13.54 -7.56 7.59
CA VAL A 236 -14.09 -8.24 6.41
C VAL A 236 -13.25 -9.48 6.13
N GLU A 237 -13.89 -10.63 5.95
CA GLU A 237 -13.22 -11.84 5.44
C GLU A 237 -13.08 -11.77 3.94
N MET A 238 -11.88 -12.09 3.45
CA MET A 238 -11.54 -12.09 2.03
C MET A 238 -11.61 -13.49 1.44
N PRO A 239 -11.96 -13.65 0.15
CA PRO A 239 -11.98 -14.95 -0.51
C PRO A 239 -10.57 -15.51 -0.79
N VAL A 240 -9.52 -14.82 -0.35
CA VAL A 240 -8.11 -15.19 -0.47
C VAL A 240 -7.41 -15.07 0.88
N THR A 241 -6.39 -15.90 1.11
CA THR A 241 -5.65 -15.93 2.39
C THR A 241 -4.67 -14.76 2.54
N HIS A 242 -4.26 -14.15 1.43
CA HIS A 242 -3.21 -13.13 1.42
C HIS A 242 -3.68 -11.82 0.75
N PRO A 243 -4.65 -11.09 1.31
CA PRO A 243 -4.89 -9.71 0.92
C PRO A 243 -3.69 -8.86 1.31
N THR A 244 -3.28 -7.92 0.45
CA THR A 244 -2.05 -7.16 0.65
C THR A 244 -2.31 -5.70 1.03
N MET A 245 -3.04 -4.93 0.23
CA MET A 245 -3.26 -3.51 0.51
C MET A 245 -4.66 -3.04 0.12
N PRO A 246 -5.36 -2.28 0.99
CA PRO A 246 -6.63 -1.63 0.66
C PRO A 246 -6.40 -0.22 0.09
N CYS A 247 -7.31 0.19 -0.80
CA CYS A 247 -7.37 1.56 -1.33
C CYS A 247 -8.82 1.98 -1.54
N PHE A 248 -9.23 3.09 -0.94
CA PHE A 248 -10.51 3.70 -1.25
C PHE A 248 -10.50 4.36 -2.62
N GLY A 249 -11.59 4.20 -3.37
CA GLY A 249 -11.74 4.74 -4.71
C GLY A 249 -13.19 4.67 -5.18
N GLY A 250 -13.37 4.64 -6.50
CA GLY A 250 -14.69 4.77 -7.11
C GLY A 250 -15.12 6.24 -7.26
N PRO A 251 -16.24 6.50 -7.94
CA PRO A 251 -16.69 7.86 -8.23
C PRO A 251 -17.00 8.71 -6.99
N ASP A 252 -17.42 8.05 -5.90
CA ASP A 252 -17.81 8.66 -4.63
C ASP A 252 -16.82 8.41 -3.49
N GLY A 253 -15.71 7.69 -3.76
CA GLY A 253 -14.71 7.34 -2.75
C GLY A 253 -15.16 6.27 -1.75
N ARG A 254 -16.24 5.52 -2.02
CA ARG A 254 -16.84 4.55 -1.09
C ARG A 254 -16.55 3.11 -1.44
N THR A 255 -15.95 2.83 -2.58
CA THR A 255 -15.47 1.51 -2.97
C THR A 255 -14.10 1.25 -2.36
N LEU A 256 -13.94 0.14 -1.66
CA LEU A 256 -12.66 -0.33 -1.16
C LEU A 256 -12.09 -1.38 -2.12
N TYR A 257 -11.03 -1.04 -2.84
CA TYR A 257 -10.26 -1.97 -3.65
C TYR A 257 -9.18 -2.63 -2.81
N VAL A 258 -8.89 -3.90 -3.08
CA VAL A 258 -7.92 -4.69 -2.32
C VAL A 258 -7.10 -5.54 -3.26
N THR A 259 -5.79 -5.39 -3.23
CA THR A 259 -4.85 -6.27 -3.92
C THR A 259 -4.57 -7.53 -3.10
N SER A 260 -4.03 -8.55 -3.75
CA SER A 260 -3.65 -9.81 -3.11
C SER A 260 -2.43 -10.42 -3.76
N LEU A 261 -1.81 -11.39 -3.09
CA LEU A 261 -0.68 -12.13 -3.62
C LEU A 261 -0.96 -13.64 -3.74
N ARG A 262 -0.21 -14.27 -4.65
CA ARG A 262 -0.14 -15.71 -4.80
C ARG A 262 1.25 -16.29 -4.58
N GLU A 263 2.21 -15.44 -4.28
CA GLU A 263 3.59 -15.81 -4.03
C GLU A 263 3.69 -16.82 -2.87
N ASN A 264 4.49 -17.87 -3.06
CA ASN A 264 4.71 -18.96 -2.10
C ASN A 264 3.46 -19.77 -1.70
N LEU A 265 2.33 -19.65 -2.41
CA LEU A 265 1.21 -20.54 -2.25
C LEU A 265 1.45 -21.86 -2.98
N THR A 266 1.17 -22.96 -2.30
CA THR A 266 1.19 -24.30 -2.89
C THR A 266 0.02 -24.48 -3.87
N GLU A 267 0.11 -25.49 -4.76
CA GLU A 267 -0.99 -25.83 -5.66
C GLU A 267 -2.30 -26.15 -4.92
N ALA A 268 -2.19 -26.79 -3.75
CA ALA A 268 -3.34 -27.11 -2.92
C ALA A 268 -4.01 -25.86 -2.29
N GLU A 269 -3.22 -24.85 -1.96
CA GLU A 269 -3.72 -23.54 -1.48
C GLU A 269 -4.34 -22.74 -2.64
N LEU A 270 -3.69 -22.71 -3.81
CA LEU A 270 -4.22 -22.08 -5.00
C LEU A 270 -5.53 -22.73 -5.47
N ALA A 271 -5.67 -24.05 -5.33
CA ALA A 271 -6.93 -24.73 -5.62
C ALA A 271 -8.08 -24.29 -4.70
N LYS A 272 -7.79 -23.90 -3.46
CA LYS A 272 -8.78 -23.39 -2.50
C LYS A 272 -9.05 -21.89 -2.70
N THR A 273 -8.09 -21.14 -3.20
CA THR A 273 -8.16 -19.69 -3.44
C THR A 273 -7.74 -19.37 -4.88
N PRO A 274 -8.52 -19.82 -5.89
CA PRO A 274 -8.12 -19.71 -7.30
C PRO A 274 -7.91 -18.27 -7.77
N GLN A 275 -8.56 -17.31 -7.14
CA GLN A 275 -8.42 -15.88 -7.42
C GLN A 275 -7.27 -15.21 -6.65
N ALA A 276 -6.39 -15.95 -5.96
CA ALA A 276 -5.19 -15.38 -5.33
C ALA A 276 -4.34 -14.63 -6.36
N GLY A 277 -3.85 -13.45 -5.98
CA GLY A 277 -3.17 -12.50 -6.87
C GLY A 277 -4.13 -11.61 -7.67
N GLY A 278 -5.44 -11.74 -7.45
CA GLY A 278 -6.45 -10.87 -8.03
C GLY A 278 -6.61 -9.54 -7.30
N VAL A 279 -7.36 -8.64 -7.90
CA VAL A 279 -7.84 -7.39 -7.32
C VAL A 279 -9.31 -7.55 -6.96
N PHE A 280 -9.66 -7.17 -5.75
CA PHE A 280 -11.01 -7.29 -5.21
C PHE A 280 -11.62 -5.92 -4.94
N MET A 281 -12.94 -5.86 -4.92
CA MET A 281 -13.68 -4.68 -4.46
C MET A 281 -14.77 -5.07 -3.48
N LEU A 282 -15.13 -4.13 -2.61
CA LEU A 282 -16.25 -4.20 -1.67
C LEU A 282 -16.72 -2.79 -1.31
N GLU A 283 -17.94 -2.70 -0.79
CA GLU A 283 -18.50 -1.46 -0.25
C GLU A 283 -18.62 -1.57 1.27
N PRO A 284 -17.68 -1.02 2.05
CA PRO A 284 -17.65 -1.20 3.51
C PRO A 284 -18.68 -0.34 4.25
N GLY A 285 -19.46 0.48 3.55
CA GLY A 285 -20.45 1.40 4.12
C GLY A 285 -19.87 2.74 4.59
N VAL A 286 -18.58 2.97 4.39
CA VAL A 286 -17.87 4.21 4.74
C VAL A 286 -16.98 4.61 3.57
N GLY A 287 -16.75 5.90 3.37
CA GLY A 287 -15.82 6.43 2.37
C GLY A 287 -14.41 6.64 2.92
N GLY A 288 -13.46 6.82 2.03
CA GLY A 288 -12.09 7.17 2.38
C GLY A 288 -11.63 8.49 1.78
N ALA A 289 -10.47 8.94 2.21
CA ALA A 289 -9.83 10.12 1.62
C ALA A 289 -9.39 9.83 0.18
N PRO A 290 -9.52 10.78 -0.76
CA PRO A 290 -9.02 10.61 -2.11
C PRO A 290 -7.50 10.47 -2.11
N SER A 291 -6.97 9.73 -3.09
CA SER A 291 -5.53 9.59 -3.27
C SER A 291 -4.89 10.96 -3.54
N ALA A 292 -3.88 11.31 -2.74
CA ALA A 292 -3.13 12.54 -2.93
C ALA A 292 -2.21 12.45 -4.15
N LEU A 293 -1.83 13.62 -4.70
CA LEU A 293 -0.98 13.71 -5.87
C LEU A 293 0.43 14.19 -5.48
N TYR A 294 1.46 13.48 -5.92
CA TYR A 294 2.84 13.90 -5.76
C TYR A 294 3.11 15.20 -6.53
N LYS A 295 3.76 16.16 -5.88
CA LYS A 295 3.98 17.52 -6.42
C LYS A 295 5.29 17.70 -7.20
N GLY A 296 6.12 16.65 -7.24
CA GLY A 296 7.39 16.67 -7.98
C GLY A 296 7.29 16.19 -9.43
#